data_d7bc3122d0d345ff1eb8fb2c7eaaa87c
#
_entry.id   d7bc3122d0d345ff1eb8fb2c7eaaa87c
#
_cell.length_a   1.000
_cell.length_b   1.000
_cell.length_c   1.000
_cell.angle_alpha   90.00
_cell.angle_beta   90.00
_cell.angle_gamma   90.00
#
_symmetry.space_group_name_H-M   'P 1'
#
loop_
_entity.id
_entity.type
_entity.pdbx_description
1 polymer ?
#
loop_
_entity_poly.entity_id
_entity_poly.type
_entity_poly.pdbx_seq_one_letter_code
_entity_poly.pdbx_strand_id
1 'polypeptide(L)'
;HCTPSNTLILNFNYTQTAKQLYARDADEIIDIHGALNTERNPIIFGYGDELDDDYKRIEKLQDNDFLENIKSVRYHETGNYRQLLGFIESEPYQVITMGHSCGNSDRTLLNTLFEHRNCISVKVYYHQREDGTNDYSQLIRNLSRNFNDKVAMRDKVVNKEYCLPLVPIAEQDIQEES
;
A
#
# COMPACT_ATOMS: atom_id res chain seq x y z
N HIS A 1 0.78 1.24 -23.62
CA HIS A 1 -0.04 0.93 -22.45
C HIS A 1 -0.60 -0.48 -22.63
N CYS A 2 -0.10 -1.46 -21.87
CA CYS A 2 -0.77 -2.76 -21.77
C CYS A 2 -1.94 -2.59 -20.80
N THR A 3 -3.12 -3.01 -21.23
CA THR A 3 -4.25 -3.19 -20.31
C THR A 3 -3.92 -4.38 -19.41
N PRO A 4 -4.03 -4.25 -18.08
CA PRO A 4 -3.79 -5.39 -17.18
C PRO A 4 -4.80 -6.51 -17.46
N SER A 5 -4.36 -7.76 -17.34
CA SER A 5 -5.25 -8.94 -17.44
C SER A 5 -6.15 -9.04 -16.21
N ASN A 6 -5.60 -8.72 -15.04
CA ASN A 6 -6.29 -8.75 -13.76
C ASN A 6 -5.95 -7.52 -12.93
N THR A 7 -6.92 -7.00 -12.19
CA THR A 7 -6.75 -5.84 -11.31
C THR A 7 -7.22 -6.18 -9.91
N LEU A 8 -6.34 -6.01 -8.92
CA LEU A 8 -6.65 -6.13 -7.51
C LEU A 8 -6.57 -4.76 -6.84
N ILE A 9 -7.59 -4.40 -6.08
CA ILE A 9 -7.54 -3.25 -5.16
C ILE A 9 -7.28 -3.77 -3.75
N LEU A 10 -6.10 -3.44 -3.21
CA LEU A 10 -5.77 -3.68 -1.82
C LEU A 10 -6.18 -2.45 -1.00
N ASN A 11 -7.28 -2.58 -0.28
CA ASN A 11 -7.86 -1.48 0.49
C ASN A 11 -7.34 -1.50 1.93
N PHE A 12 -6.72 -0.39 2.35
CA PHE A 12 -6.21 -0.18 3.71
C PHE A 12 -7.19 0.59 4.60
N ASN A 13 -8.29 1.11 4.02
CA ASN A 13 -9.33 1.79 4.77
C ASN A 13 -10.37 0.80 5.29
N TYR A 14 -10.97 1.11 6.42
CA TYR A 14 -12.05 0.30 7.02
C TYR A 14 -13.41 0.52 6.37
N THR A 15 -13.53 1.53 5.48
CA THR A 15 -14.78 1.89 4.80
C THR A 15 -14.97 1.12 3.51
N GLN A 16 -16.23 0.97 3.08
CA GLN A 16 -16.60 0.31 1.83
C GLN A 16 -16.42 1.20 0.58
N THR A 17 -15.74 2.34 0.71
CA THR A 17 -15.57 3.32 -0.38
C THR A 17 -14.95 2.69 -1.63
N ALA A 18 -13.93 1.85 -1.47
CA ALA A 18 -13.31 1.16 -2.61
C ALA A 18 -14.32 0.30 -3.37
N LYS A 19 -15.14 -0.47 -2.66
CA LYS A 19 -16.20 -1.30 -3.27
C LYS A 19 -17.29 -0.48 -3.94
N GLN A 20 -17.68 0.63 -3.34
CA GLN A 20 -18.74 1.49 -3.87
C GLN A 20 -18.32 2.20 -5.16
N LEU A 21 -17.08 2.66 -5.23
CA LEU A 21 -16.60 3.48 -6.34
C LEU A 21 -15.91 2.68 -7.45
N TYR A 22 -15.20 1.60 -7.11
CA TYR A 22 -14.28 0.93 -8.03
C TYR A 22 -14.57 -0.56 -8.26
N ALA A 23 -15.69 -1.09 -7.75
CA ALA A 23 -16.02 -2.51 -7.92
C ALA A 23 -16.20 -2.95 -9.38
N ARG A 24 -16.38 -2.01 -10.32
CA ARG A 24 -16.50 -2.30 -11.75
C ARG A 24 -15.16 -2.29 -12.49
N ASP A 25 -14.15 -1.70 -11.86
CA ASP A 25 -12.82 -1.45 -12.46
C ASP A 25 -11.77 -2.42 -11.92
N ALA A 26 -12.15 -3.27 -10.96
CA ALA A 26 -11.28 -4.26 -10.35
C ALA A 26 -11.91 -5.65 -10.36
N ASP A 27 -11.11 -6.67 -10.64
CA ASP A 27 -11.52 -8.06 -10.58
C ASP A 27 -11.66 -8.53 -9.14
N GLU A 28 -10.89 -7.94 -8.24
CA GLU A 28 -10.83 -8.30 -6.83
C GLU A 28 -10.60 -7.09 -5.93
N ILE A 29 -11.25 -7.06 -4.77
CA ILE A 29 -11.02 -6.05 -3.73
C ILE A 29 -10.80 -6.75 -2.38
N ILE A 30 -9.62 -6.54 -1.79
CA ILE A 30 -9.25 -7.09 -0.49
C ILE A 30 -9.19 -5.95 0.54
N ASP A 31 -10.07 -5.99 1.54
CA ASP A 31 -10.00 -5.11 2.72
C ASP A 31 -9.02 -5.71 3.72
N ILE A 32 -7.72 -5.43 3.56
CA ILE A 32 -6.63 -6.13 4.26
C ILE A 32 -6.67 -5.95 5.79
N HIS A 33 -7.15 -4.81 6.25
CA HIS A 33 -7.30 -4.50 7.67
C HIS A 33 -8.74 -4.73 8.18
N GLY A 34 -9.54 -5.50 7.43
CA GLY A 34 -10.94 -5.68 7.76
C GLY A 34 -11.82 -4.52 7.32
N ALA A 35 -13.11 -4.60 7.61
CA ALA A 35 -14.10 -3.61 7.23
C ALA A 35 -15.12 -3.36 8.33
N LEU A 36 -15.61 -2.11 8.41
CA LEU A 36 -16.68 -1.73 9.32
C LEU A 36 -17.96 -2.51 9.03
N ASN A 37 -18.67 -2.88 10.10
CA ASN A 37 -19.98 -3.56 10.04
C ASN A 37 -19.94 -4.93 9.34
N THR A 38 -18.83 -5.65 9.43
CA THR A 38 -18.63 -6.95 8.80
C THR A 38 -18.06 -7.96 9.80
N GLU A 39 -18.90 -8.89 10.28
CA GLU A 39 -18.47 -9.92 11.26
C GLU A 39 -17.42 -10.88 10.69
N ARG A 40 -17.50 -11.19 9.38
CA ARG A 40 -16.60 -12.13 8.71
C ARG A 40 -15.23 -11.54 8.36
N ASN A 41 -15.08 -10.23 8.48
CA ASN A 41 -13.84 -9.51 8.21
C ASN A 41 -13.61 -8.46 9.31
N PRO A 42 -13.27 -8.92 10.53
CA PRO A 42 -13.09 -8.05 11.67
C PRO A 42 -11.96 -7.05 11.44
N ILE A 43 -12.07 -5.89 12.08
CA ILE A 43 -11.05 -4.85 11.97
C ILE A 43 -9.76 -5.32 12.63
N ILE A 44 -8.69 -5.26 11.87
CA ILE A 44 -7.32 -5.47 12.33
C ILE A 44 -6.71 -4.10 12.64
N PHE A 45 -6.75 -3.74 13.92
CA PHE A 45 -6.14 -2.52 14.42
C PHE A 45 -4.86 -2.86 15.19
N GLY A 46 -3.79 -2.11 14.97
CA GLY A 46 -2.55 -2.36 15.67
C GLY A 46 -1.32 -1.85 14.92
N TYR A 47 -0.18 -2.19 15.46
CA TYR A 47 1.15 -1.92 14.92
C TYR A 47 1.71 -3.21 14.31
N GLY A 48 2.44 -3.11 13.22
CA GLY A 48 2.96 -4.30 12.60
C GLY A 48 4.26 -4.05 11.87
N ASP A 49 5.37 -4.16 12.60
CA ASP A 49 6.69 -4.15 11.97
C ASP A 49 7.56 -5.29 12.56
N GLU A 50 7.39 -6.49 12.02
CA GLU A 50 8.21 -7.66 12.35
C GLU A 50 9.68 -7.49 11.92
N LEU A 51 9.94 -6.51 11.04
CA LEU A 51 11.28 -6.21 10.55
C LEU A 51 12.07 -5.31 11.50
N ASP A 52 11.43 -4.80 12.57
CA ASP A 52 12.04 -3.94 13.57
C ASP A 52 12.80 -4.76 14.62
N ASP A 53 13.90 -4.22 15.12
CA ASP A 53 14.66 -4.85 16.20
C ASP A 53 13.91 -4.81 17.54
N ASP A 54 13.02 -3.85 17.75
CA ASP A 54 12.18 -3.79 18.94
C ASP A 54 11.14 -4.93 18.93
N TYR A 55 10.59 -5.32 17.76
CA TYR A 55 9.75 -6.50 17.65
C TYR A 55 10.52 -7.75 18.10
N LYS A 56 11.74 -7.95 17.63
CA LYS A 56 12.59 -9.09 18.02
C LYS A 56 12.89 -9.14 19.53
N ARG A 57 12.96 -7.96 20.19
CA ARG A 57 13.10 -7.88 21.65
C ARG A 57 11.84 -8.31 22.36
N ILE A 58 10.67 -7.84 21.89
CA ILE A 58 9.35 -8.21 22.41
C ILE A 58 9.13 -9.73 22.28
N GLU A 59 9.41 -10.27 21.11
CA GLU A 59 9.27 -11.71 20.85
C GLU A 59 10.11 -12.57 21.80
N LYS A 60 11.32 -12.12 22.15
CA LYS A 60 12.21 -12.80 23.11
C LYS A 60 11.69 -12.79 24.54
N LEU A 61 10.79 -11.89 24.91
CA LEU A 61 10.18 -11.87 26.25
C LEU A 61 9.25 -13.06 26.47
N GLN A 62 8.77 -13.72 25.38
CA GLN A 62 7.83 -14.85 25.42
C GLN A 62 6.54 -14.50 26.18
N ASP A 63 6.11 -13.26 26.11
CA ASP A 63 4.89 -12.75 26.69
C ASP A 63 3.91 -12.40 25.58
N ASN A 64 2.80 -13.15 25.50
CA ASN A 64 1.83 -13.03 24.42
C ASN A 64 1.05 -11.72 24.46
N ASP A 65 0.94 -11.06 25.62
CA ASP A 65 0.20 -9.79 25.76
C ASP A 65 0.84 -8.69 24.89
N PHE A 66 2.16 -8.72 24.72
CA PHE A 66 2.85 -7.77 23.84
C PHE A 66 2.62 -8.03 22.35
N LEU A 67 2.24 -9.25 21.97
CA LEU A 67 2.00 -9.63 20.58
C LEU A 67 0.52 -9.50 20.16
N GLU A 68 -0.39 -9.28 21.09
CA GLU A 68 -1.84 -9.26 20.86
C GLU A 68 -2.25 -8.24 19.78
N ASN A 69 -1.60 -7.08 19.76
CA ASN A 69 -1.93 -5.98 18.85
C ASN A 69 -0.94 -5.85 17.67
N ILE A 70 -0.18 -6.90 17.37
CA ILE A 70 0.68 -6.93 16.19
C ILE A 70 -0.15 -7.32 14.96
N LYS A 71 -0.22 -6.44 13.96
CA LYS A 71 -1.04 -6.63 12.75
C LYS A 71 -0.69 -7.91 12.00
N SER A 72 0.59 -8.21 11.84
CA SER A 72 1.07 -9.38 11.10
C SER A 72 0.62 -10.69 11.72
N VAL A 73 0.59 -10.77 13.05
CA VAL A 73 0.03 -11.92 13.77
C VAL A 73 -1.47 -12.06 13.47
N ARG A 74 -2.18 -10.94 13.46
CA ARG A 74 -3.63 -10.91 13.22
C ARG A 74 -4.04 -11.15 11.77
N TYR A 75 -3.14 -11.04 10.79
CA TYR A 75 -3.43 -11.44 9.41
C TYR A 75 -3.80 -12.91 9.25
N HIS A 76 -3.51 -13.74 10.25
CA HIS A 76 -3.94 -15.15 10.28
C HIS A 76 -5.41 -15.33 10.69
N GLU A 77 -6.08 -14.30 11.22
CA GLU A 77 -7.48 -14.37 11.63
C GLU A 77 -8.44 -14.39 10.42
N THR A 78 -7.98 -13.95 9.25
CA THR A 78 -8.77 -13.92 8.01
C THR A 78 -8.01 -14.54 6.84
N GLY A 79 -8.73 -14.81 5.73
CA GLY A 79 -8.12 -15.28 4.48
C GLY A 79 -7.47 -14.19 3.63
N ASN A 80 -7.61 -12.91 3.99
CA ASN A 80 -7.23 -11.76 3.16
C ASN A 80 -5.76 -11.76 2.75
N TYR A 81 -4.87 -12.01 3.70
CA TYR A 81 -3.43 -12.05 3.40
C TYR A 81 -3.06 -13.21 2.47
N ARG A 82 -3.66 -14.38 2.67
CA ARG A 82 -3.44 -15.55 1.78
C ARG A 82 -3.97 -15.30 0.37
N GLN A 83 -5.11 -14.62 0.25
CA GLN A 83 -5.70 -14.22 -1.02
C GLN A 83 -4.78 -13.26 -1.79
N LEU A 84 -4.23 -12.26 -1.07
CA LEU A 84 -3.22 -11.37 -1.62
C LEU A 84 -1.97 -12.13 -2.10
N LEU A 85 -1.44 -13.06 -1.30
CA LEU A 85 -0.29 -13.88 -1.71
C LEU A 85 -0.60 -14.68 -2.98
N GLY A 86 -1.78 -15.28 -3.08
CA GLY A 86 -2.22 -15.98 -4.28
C GLY A 86 -2.20 -15.10 -5.52
N PHE A 87 -2.66 -13.84 -5.40
CA PHE A 87 -2.65 -12.88 -6.50
C PHE A 87 -1.22 -12.53 -6.93
N ILE A 88 -0.35 -12.13 -6.00
CA ILE A 88 1.01 -11.70 -6.33
C ILE A 88 1.94 -12.83 -6.80
N GLU A 89 1.61 -14.09 -6.46
CA GLU A 89 2.35 -15.24 -6.94
C GLU A 89 1.95 -15.69 -8.35
N SER A 90 0.73 -15.34 -8.79
CA SER A 90 0.15 -15.86 -10.04
C SER A 90 0.89 -15.39 -11.29
N GLU A 91 1.25 -14.11 -11.36
CA GLU A 91 1.89 -13.48 -12.52
C GLU A 91 2.66 -12.20 -12.15
N PRO A 92 3.51 -11.67 -13.06
CA PRO A 92 4.16 -10.37 -12.86
C PRO A 92 3.14 -9.23 -12.71
N TYR A 93 3.37 -8.34 -11.74
CA TYR A 93 2.45 -7.24 -11.43
C TYR A 93 3.15 -5.90 -11.21
N GLN A 94 2.36 -4.84 -11.32
CA GLN A 94 2.76 -3.48 -10.97
C GLN A 94 1.95 -3.02 -9.76
N VAL A 95 2.58 -2.28 -8.86
CA VAL A 95 1.90 -1.65 -7.73
C VAL A 95 1.69 -0.18 -8.02
N ILE A 96 0.47 0.28 -7.82
CA ILE A 96 0.11 1.70 -7.89
C ILE A 96 -0.42 2.11 -6.52
N THR A 97 0.24 3.06 -5.85
CA THR A 97 -0.22 3.57 -4.55
C THR A 97 -1.01 4.86 -4.73
N MET A 98 -2.22 4.88 -4.17
CA MET A 98 -3.15 6.01 -4.27
C MET A 98 -3.61 6.39 -2.86
N GLY A 99 -3.16 7.55 -2.34
CA GLY A 99 -3.54 8.05 -1.02
C GLY A 99 -2.98 7.29 0.19
N HIS A 100 -2.14 6.28 -0.01
CA HIS A 100 -1.50 5.55 1.06
C HIS A 100 -0.13 6.14 1.40
N SER A 101 0.13 6.38 2.69
CA SER A 101 1.37 7.02 3.15
C SER A 101 2.62 6.14 3.05
N CYS A 102 2.47 4.84 2.86
CA CYS A 102 3.52 3.83 2.91
C CYS A 102 4.33 3.88 4.24
N GLY A 103 3.64 4.15 5.35
CA GLY A 103 4.24 4.26 6.67
C GLY A 103 4.66 2.91 7.28
N ASN A 104 5.36 2.97 8.40
CA ASN A 104 5.94 1.79 9.05
C ASN A 104 4.88 0.82 9.62
N SER A 105 3.66 1.31 9.91
CA SER A 105 2.59 0.44 10.45
C SER A 105 2.20 -0.73 9.55
N ASP A 106 2.54 -0.64 8.27
CA ASP A 106 2.23 -1.65 7.25
C ASP A 106 3.49 -2.20 6.57
N ARG A 107 4.67 -1.96 7.18
CA ARG A 107 5.97 -2.26 6.58
C ARG A 107 6.12 -3.73 6.18
N THR A 108 5.75 -4.66 7.03
CA THR A 108 5.84 -6.10 6.72
C THR A 108 5.06 -6.45 5.46
N LEU A 109 3.83 -5.97 5.35
CA LEU A 109 2.97 -6.18 4.19
C LEU A 109 3.53 -5.50 2.93
N LEU A 110 3.90 -4.23 3.05
CA LEU A 110 4.43 -3.44 1.93
C LEU A 110 5.78 -3.99 1.44
N ASN A 111 6.64 -4.46 2.36
CA ASN A 111 7.88 -5.13 1.99
C ASN A 111 7.61 -6.40 1.15
N THR A 112 6.65 -7.23 1.60
CA THR A 112 6.22 -8.43 0.85
C THR A 112 5.76 -8.06 -0.56
N LEU A 113 4.96 -6.99 -0.71
CA LEU A 113 4.48 -6.54 -2.01
C LEU A 113 5.59 -5.99 -2.93
N PHE A 114 6.47 -5.16 -2.38
CA PHE A 114 7.43 -4.42 -3.19
C PHE A 114 8.67 -5.25 -3.55
N GLU A 115 9.14 -6.09 -2.63
CA GLU A 115 10.33 -6.93 -2.88
C GLU A 115 9.98 -8.28 -3.52
N HIS A 116 8.71 -8.63 -3.67
CA HIS A 116 8.31 -9.86 -4.34
C HIS A 116 8.94 -9.98 -5.74
N ARG A 117 9.33 -11.20 -6.11
CA ARG A 117 9.98 -11.47 -7.42
C ARG A 117 9.13 -11.06 -8.62
N ASN A 118 7.81 -11.16 -8.50
CA ASN A 118 6.87 -10.80 -9.57
C ASN A 118 6.52 -9.30 -9.59
N CYS A 119 6.93 -8.51 -8.59
CA CYS A 119 6.75 -7.06 -8.61
C CYS A 119 7.71 -6.43 -9.62
N ILE A 120 7.16 -5.87 -10.71
CA ILE A 120 7.95 -5.23 -11.77
C ILE A 120 8.22 -3.77 -11.44
N SER A 121 7.20 -3.05 -10.93
CA SER A 121 7.33 -1.62 -10.63
C SER A 121 6.40 -1.17 -9.52
N VAL A 122 6.79 -0.09 -8.84
CA VAL A 122 6.00 0.60 -7.81
C VAL A 122 5.88 2.06 -8.20
N LYS A 123 4.66 2.50 -8.53
CA LYS A 123 4.34 3.88 -8.90
C LYS A 123 3.52 4.54 -7.80
N VAL A 124 3.85 5.78 -7.45
CA VAL A 124 3.10 6.56 -6.47
C VAL A 124 2.31 7.67 -7.14
N TYR A 125 1.06 7.87 -6.70
CA TYR A 125 0.33 9.10 -6.92
C TYR A 125 0.49 9.96 -5.68
N TYR A 126 0.92 11.22 -5.87
CA TYR A 126 1.23 12.14 -4.79
C TYR A 126 0.16 13.22 -4.63
N HIS A 127 0.11 13.82 -3.46
CA HIS A 127 -0.77 14.97 -3.22
C HIS A 127 -0.06 16.26 -3.62
N GLN A 128 -0.66 17.00 -4.55
CA GLN A 128 -0.24 18.34 -4.96
C GLN A 128 -1.05 19.38 -4.17
N ARG A 129 -0.37 20.33 -3.52
CA ARG A 129 -1.01 21.42 -2.79
C ARG A 129 -1.16 22.65 -3.65
N GLU A 130 -2.07 23.56 -3.25
CA GLU A 130 -2.32 24.83 -3.95
C GLU A 130 -1.09 25.75 -3.99
N ASP A 131 -0.21 25.68 -3.00
CA ASP A 131 1.04 26.43 -2.92
C ASP A 131 2.16 25.90 -3.86
N GLY A 132 1.86 24.92 -4.69
CA GLY A 132 2.80 24.27 -5.60
C GLY A 132 3.69 23.22 -4.95
N THR A 133 3.63 23.02 -3.62
CA THR A 133 4.37 21.94 -2.95
C THR A 133 3.65 20.60 -3.09
N ASN A 134 4.37 19.51 -2.89
CA ASN A 134 3.81 18.17 -2.92
C ASN A 134 4.51 17.24 -1.92
N ASP A 135 3.89 16.09 -1.66
CA ASP A 135 4.39 15.10 -0.70
C ASP A 135 5.20 13.96 -1.35
N TYR A 136 5.52 14.04 -2.65
CA TYR A 136 6.26 12.98 -3.35
C TYR A 136 7.54 12.56 -2.62
N SER A 137 8.38 13.52 -2.21
CA SER A 137 9.62 13.22 -1.50
C SER A 137 9.39 12.54 -0.16
N GLN A 138 8.29 12.83 0.53
CA GLN A 138 7.92 12.16 1.78
C GLN A 138 7.49 10.71 1.49
N LEU A 139 6.67 10.49 0.47
CA LEU A 139 6.26 9.15 0.04
C LEU A 139 7.47 8.29 -0.32
N ILE A 140 8.43 8.81 -1.07
CA ILE A 140 9.65 8.06 -1.43
C ILE A 140 10.50 7.71 -0.21
N ARG A 141 10.62 8.62 0.78
CA ARG A 141 11.31 8.31 2.04
C ARG A 141 10.62 7.20 2.84
N ASN A 142 9.28 7.22 2.88
CA ASN A 142 8.50 6.16 3.52
C ASN A 142 8.67 4.84 2.76
N LEU A 143 8.53 4.87 1.44
CA LEU A 143 8.73 3.73 0.55
C LEU A 143 10.12 3.10 0.76
N SER A 144 11.16 3.94 0.92
CA SER A 144 12.51 3.47 1.17
C SER A 144 12.63 2.62 2.43
N ARG A 145 11.84 2.87 3.47
CA ARG A 145 11.85 2.06 4.70
C ARG A 145 11.21 0.70 4.50
N ASN A 146 10.34 0.56 3.49
CA ASN A 146 9.69 -0.71 3.15
C ASN A 146 10.54 -1.62 2.24
N PHE A 147 11.69 -1.14 1.75
CA PHE A 147 12.66 -1.94 1.01
C PHE A 147 13.87 -2.25 1.88
N ASN A 148 14.22 -3.52 2.03
CA ASN A 148 15.49 -3.96 2.57
C ASN A 148 16.60 -3.81 1.53
N ASP A 149 16.34 -4.22 0.28
CA ASP A 149 17.25 -4.07 -0.85
C ASP A 149 17.07 -2.70 -1.53
N LYS A 150 18.07 -1.83 -1.37
CA LYS A 150 18.07 -0.49 -1.98
C LYS A 150 18.38 -0.50 -3.47
N VAL A 151 18.97 -1.58 -4.00
CA VAL A 151 19.14 -1.75 -5.44
C VAL A 151 17.81 -2.07 -6.09
N ALA A 152 17.08 -3.05 -5.53
CA ALA A 152 15.73 -3.38 -5.96
C ALA A 152 14.77 -2.17 -5.88
N MET A 153 14.90 -1.35 -4.83
CA MET A 153 14.12 -0.11 -4.74
C MET A 153 14.36 0.81 -5.93
N ARG A 154 15.62 1.06 -6.28
CA ARG A 154 15.97 1.97 -7.39
C ARG A 154 15.54 1.43 -8.75
N ASP A 155 15.51 0.13 -8.90
CA ASP A 155 15.07 -0.53 -10.13
C ASP A 155 13.55 -0.48 -10.30
N LYS A 156 12.80 -0.75 -9.21
CA LYS A 156 11.35 -0.91 -9.25
C LYS A 156 10.56 0.40 -9.07
N VAL A 157 11.07 1.36 -8.29
CA VAL A 157 10.31 2.59 -7.99
C VAL A 157 10.37 3.55 -9.17
N VAL A 158 9.19 3.91 -9.66
CA VAL A 158 9.02 4.79 -10.83
C VAL A 158 9.47 6.22 -10.49
N ASN A 159 10.26 6.82 -11.38
CA ASN A 159 10.77 8.18 -11.22
C ASN A 159 9.64 9.22 -11.22
N LYS A 160 9.88 10.34 -10.53
CA LYS A 160 8.89 11.43 -10.36
C LYS A 160 8.31 11.92 -11.68
N GLU A 161 9.11 12.02 -12.73
CA GLU A 161 8.68 12.51 -14.07
C GLU A 161 7.55 11.67 -14.69
N TYR A 162 7.40 10.41 -14.26
CA TYR A 162 6.34 9.49 -14.69
C TYR A 162 5.23 9.33 -13.66
N CYS A 163 5.33 10.00 -12.52
CA CYS A 163 4.30 10.03 -11.48
C CYS A 163 3.40 11.25 -11.66
N LEU A 164 2.14 11.12 -11.26
CA LEU A 164 1.14 12.16 -11.41
C LEU A 164 0.56 12.54 -10.04
N PRO A 165 0.02 13.75 -9.88
CA PRO A 165 -0.80 14.06 -8.73
C PRO A 165 -2.04 13.18 -8.69
N LEU A 166 -2.47 12.79 -7.48
CA LEU A 166 -3.66 11.97 -7.25
C LEU A 166 -4.94 12.64 -7.75
N VAL A 167 -5.03 13.96 -7.54
CA VAL A 167 -6.09 14.80 -8.08
C VAL A 167 -5.47 15.67 -9.16
N PRO A 168 -5.96 15.62 -10.41
CA PRO A 168 -5.50 16.50 -11.46
C PRO A 168 -5.65 17.96 -11.03
N ILE A 169 -4.61 18.76 -11.23
CA ILE A 169 -4.72 20.22 -11.09
C ILE A 169 -5.61 20.68 -12.24
N ALA A 170 -6.74 21.34 -11.94
CA ALA A 170 -7.53 22.00 -12.95
C ALA A 170 -6.61 22.97 -13.69
N GLU A 171 -6.53 22.85 -15.01
CA GLU A 171 -5.87 23.86 -15.84
C GLU A 171 -6.58 25.18 -15.54
N GLN A 172 -5.90 26.08 -14.83
CA GLN A 172 -6.37 27.45 -14.73
C GLN A 172 -6.34 27.98 -16.16
N ASP A 173 -7.50 28.37 -16.68
CA ASP A 173 -7.61 29.10 -17.93
C ASP A 173 -6.60 30.26 -17.87
N ILE A 174 -5.49 30.09 -18.56
CA ILE A 174 -4.58 31.19 -18.86
C ILE A 174 -5.36 32.05 -19.86
N GLN A 175 -6.20 32.92 -19.34
CA GLN A 175 -6.70 34.03 -20.14
C GLN A 175 -5.48 34.87 -20.49
N GLU A 176 -4.97 34.67 -21.69
CA GLU A 176 -4.06 35.60 -22.33
C GLU A 176 -4.79 36.95 -22.40
N GLU A 177 -4.42 37.83 -21.48
CA GLU A 177 -4.68 39.27 -21.67
C GLU A 177 -3.83 39.72 -22.85
N SER A 178 -4.48 39.85 -24.01
CA SER A 178 -3.98 40.50 -25.21
C SER A 178 -4.19 42.00 -25.12
#